data_87d4b519e7a566dda0995d54006eee5c
#
_entry.id   87d4b519e7a566dda0995d54006eee5c
#
_cell.length_a   1.000
_cell.length_b   1.000
_cell.length_c   1.000
_cell.angle_alpha   90.00
_cell.angle_beta   90.00
_cell.angle_gamma   90.00
#
_symmetry.space_group_name_H-M   'P 1'
#
loop_
_entity.id
_entity.type
_entity.pdbx_description
1 polymer ?
#
loop_
_entity_poly.entity_id
_entity_poly.type
_entity_poly.pdbx_seq_one_letter_code
_entity_poly.pdbx_strand_id
1 'polypeptide(L)'
;MKRRAFLTTAGVGTAATALAAPAIAQGMPEIRWRMPTSWPKSLDTIFGAPEFLAKRVAEITEDKFQIRVFAAGEIVPATQVLDAVQAGTVEMGHTASYYYFGKDPTFAFDTAVPFGLNARQQNAWMHFGGGRELMTEFMKDYNVYPIPAGNTGAQMGGWFRKEIKTVDDLKGLKFRVGGFAGTVLAKLGVVPQQLGAPDIYPALEKGTIDAEIGRAHV
;
A
#
# COMPACT_ATOMS: atom_id res chain seq x y z
N MET A 1 -48.78 -7.39 54.90
CA MET A 1 -47.46 -7.96 54.38
C MET A 1 -46.53 -8.15 55.57
N LYS A 2 -46.04 -9.37 55.79
CA LYS A 2 -45.19 -9.67 56.97
C LYS A 2 -43.78 -9.20 56.69
N ARG A 3 -43.17 -8.39 57.56
CA ARG A 3 -41.83 -7.79 57.46
C ARG A 3 -40.73 -8.81 57.09
N ARG A 4 -40.88 -10.07 57.44
CA ARG A 4 -39.93 -11.16 57.07
C ARG A 4 -39.90 -11.50 55.58
N ALA A 5 -41.04 -11.36 54.85
CA ALA A 5 -41.10 -11.62 53.42
C ALA A 5 -40.37 -10.54 52.60
N PHE A 6 -40.38 -9.29 53.09
CA PHE A 6 -39.68 -8.17 52.44
C PHE A 6 -38.15 -8.34 52.53
N LEU A 7 -37.66 -8.79 53.68
CA LEU A 7 -36.22 -8.96 53.88
C LEU A 7 -35.64 -10.15 53.07
N THR A 8 -36.41 -11.23 52.85
CA THR A 8 -36.01 -12.34 52.01
C THR A 8 -35.99 -11.97 50.52
N THR A 9 -36.92 -11.13 50.07
CA THR A 9 -36.95 -10.66 48.68
C THR A 9 -35.84 -9.63 48.41
N ALA A 10 -35.51 -8.77 49.38
CA ALA A 10 -34.41 -7.82 49.26
C ALA A 10 -33.03 -8.50 49.28
N GLY A 11 -32.88 -9.59 50.06
CA GLY A 11 -31.62 -10.36 50.12
C GLY A 11 -31.31 -11.13 48.80
N VAL A 12 -32.33 -11.61 48.10
CA VAL A 12 -32.17 -12.30 46.81
C VAL A 12 -31.84 -11.30 45.68
N GLY A 13 -32.39 -10.09 45.73
CA GLY A 13 -32.13 -9.03 44.76
C GLY A 13 -30.66 -8.51 44.83
N THR A 14 -30.08 -8.42 46.02
CA THR A 14 -28.70 -7.98 46.21
C THR A 14 -27.66 -9.09 45.85
N ALA A 15 -28.00 -10.35 45.99
CA ALA A 15 -27.13 -11.46 45.57
C ALA A 15 -27.09 -11.63 44.05
N ALA A 16 -28.17 -11.30 43.32
CA ALA A 16 -28.21 -11.37 41.87
C ALA A 16 -27.42 -10.26 41.18
N THR A 17 -27.28 -9.07 41.82
CA THR A 17 -26.47 -7.97 41.30
C THR A 17 -24.97 -8.15 41.52
N ALA A 18 -24.55 -9.00 42.46
CA ALA A 18 -23.14 -9.30 42.69
C ALA A 18 -22.57 -10.35 41.72
N LEU A 19 -23.41 -11.07 40.98
CA LEU A 19 -22.99 -12.04 39.96
C LEU A 19 -22.92 -11.46 38.53
N ALA A 20 -23.33 -10.21 38.35
CA ALA A 20 -23.15 -9.47 37.10
C ALA A 20 -21.90 -8.60 37.17
N ALA A 21 -20.79 -9.15 37.63
CA ALA A 21 -19.49 -8.59 37.25
C ALA A 21 -19.36 -8.77 35.76
N PRO A 22 -19.20 -7.69 34.97
CA PRO A 22 -19.05 -7.86 33.55
C PRO A 22 -17.80 -8.69 33.29
N ALA A 23 -17.97 -9.78 32.57
CA ALA A 23 -16.87 -10.51 31.93
C ALA A 23 -16.24 -9.64 30.84
N ILE A 24 -16.00 -8.35 31.12
CA ILE A 24 -15.42 -7.37 30.22
C ILE A 24 -14.01 -7.07 30.73
N ALA A 25 -13.16 -8.03 30.65
CA ALA A 25 -11.73 -7.81 30.55
C ALA A 25 -11.06 -9.10 30.10
N GLN A 26 -11.56 -9.73 29.06
CA GLN A 26 -10.64 -10.42 28.17
C GLN A 26 -9.90 -9.28 27.47
N GLY A 27 -8.68 -8.99 27.93
CA GLY A 27 -7.83 -7.99 27.32
C GLY A 27 -7.80 -8.21 25.81
N MET A 28 -7.89 -7.15 25.03
CA MET A 28 -7.79 -7.25 23.58
C MET A 28 -6.59 -8.12 23.21
N PRO A 29 -6.74 -9.09 22.29
CA PRO A 29 -5.62 -9.94 21.89
C PRO A 29 -4.48 -9.09 21.37
N GLU A 30 -3.25 -9.46 21.70
CA GLU A 30 -2.08 -8.83 21.09
C GLU A 30 -1.97 -9.27 19.64
N ILE A 31 -1.91 -8.30 18.73
CA ILE A 31 -1.77 -8.52 17.29
C ILE A 31 -0.41 -7.98 16.87
N ARG A 32 0.34 -8.75 16.10
CA ARG A 32 1.63 -8.37 15.54
C ARG A 32 1.68 -8.70 14.06
N TRP A 33 1.71 -7.66 13.22
CA TRP A 33 1.76 -7.79 11.78
C TRP A 33 3.09 -7.33 11.21
N ARG A 34 3.48 -7.93 10.08
CA ARG A 34 4.65 -7.56 9.30
C ARG A 34 4.19 -6.89 8.02
N MET A 35 4.78 -5.74 7.71
CA MET A 35 4.45 -4.96 6.53
C MET A 35 5.71 -4.68 5.71
N PRO A 36 6.12 -5.58 4.79
CA PRO A 36 7.11 -5.23 3.78
C PRO A 36 6.60 -4.12 2.89
N THR A 37 7.51 -3.26 2.47
CA THR A 37 7.22 -2.16 1.54
C THR A 37 8.02 -2.32 0.25
N SER A 38 7.55 -1.71 -0.83
CA SER A 38 8.28 -1.62 -2.09
C SER A 38 9.30 -0.48 -2.11
N TRP A 39 9.57 0.17 -0.97
CA TRP A 39 10.33 1.41 -0.88
C TRP A 39 11.58 1.26 -0.02
N PRO A 40 12.71 1.90 -0.42
CA PRO A 40 13.85 2.05 0.47
C PRO A 40 13.58 3.14 1.52
N LYS A 41 14.24 3.06 2.66
CA LYS A 41 14.14 4.07 3.76
C LYS A 41 14.52 5.49 3.33
N SER A 42 15.35 5.61 2.28
CA SER A 42 15.75 6.93 1.73
C SER A 42 14.60 7.69 1.04
N LEU A 43 13.50 7.03 0.72
CA LEU A 43 12.28 7.67 0.21
C LEU A 43 11.33 7.99 1.37
N ASP A 44 11.71 8.91 2.20
CA ASP A 44 11.07 9.28 3.47
C ASP A 44 9.57 9.60 3.33
N THR A 45 9.17 10.31 2.28
CA THR A 45 7.77 10.68 2.05
C THR A 45 6.86 9.47 1.85
N ILE A 46 7.34 8.39 1.20
CA ILE A 46 6.52 7.20 0.94
C ILE A 46 6.77 6.14 2.01
N PHE A 47 8.04 5.96 2.40
CA PHE A 47 8.37 5.01 3.46
C PHE A 47 7.87 5.50 4.82
N GLY A 48 7.85 6.82 5.06
CA GLY A 48 7.32 7.40 6.28
C GLY A 48 5.80 7.21 6.46
N ALA A 49 5.03 7.07 5.37
CA ALA A 49 3.59 6.85 5.47
C ALA A 49 3.23 5.53 6.20
N PRO A 50 3.77 4.35 5.83
CA PRO A 50 3.56 3.12 6.59
C PRO A 50 4.11 3.16 8.02
N GLU A 51 5.22 3.85 8.27
CA GLU A 51 5.73 4.05 9.64
C GLU A 51 4.76 4.89 10.49
N PHE A 52 4.23 5.96 9.91
CA PHE A 52 3.20 6.78 10.57
C PHE A 52 1.94 5.96 10.88
N LEU A 53 1.47 5.15 9.91
CA LEU A 53 0.33 4.24 10.12
C LEU A 53 0.61 3.27 11.26
N ALA A 54 1.75 2.61 11.25
CA ALA A 54 2.15 1.65 12.28
C ALA A 54 2.16 2.28 13.68
N LYS A 55 2.77 3.46 13.79
CA LYS A 55 2.78 4.25 15.03
C LYS A 55 1.37 4.59 15.48
N ARG A 56 0.54 5.08 14.57
CA ARG A 56 -0.83 5.49 14.91
C ARG A 56 -1.70 4.32 15.35
N VAL A 57 -1.56 3.16 14.71
CA VAL A 57 -2.26 1.94 15.12
C VAL A 57 -1.83 1.51 16.53
N ALA A 58 -0.54 1.52 16.83
CA ALA A 58 -0.06 1.21 18.18
C ALA A 58 -0.64 2.16 19.23
N GLU A 59 -0.60 3.48 18.97
CA GLU A 59 -1.15 4.50 19.88
C GLU A 59 -2.63 4.30 20.19
N ILE A 60 -3.49 4.10 19.17
CA ILE A 60 -4.93 3.97 19.37
C ILE A 60 -5.38 2.63 19.95
N THR A 61 -4.49 1.64 19.95
CA THR A 61 -4.74 0.30 20.48
C THR A 61 -3.96 0.01 21.77
N GLU A 62 -3.35 1.03 22.38
CA GLU A 62 -2.54 0.89 23.58
C GLU A 62 -1.49 -0.23 23.44
N ASP A 63 -0.77 -0.23 22.29
CA ASP A 63 0.23 -1.22 21.89
C ASP A 63 -0.30 -2.66 21.70
N LYS A 64 -1.63 -2.86 21.71
CA LYS A 64 -2.22 -4.19 21.48
C LYS A 64 -2.15 -4.63 20.03
N PHE A 65 -2.10 -3.70 19.09
CA PHE A 65 -1.84 -4.00 17.68
C PHE A 65 -0.56 -3.29 17.21
N GLN A 66 0.46 -4.06 16.92
CA GLN A 66 1.76 -3.58 16.46
C GLN A 66 2.00 -4.01 15.01
N ILE A 67 2.37 -3.07 14.17
CA ILE A 67 2.76 -3.31 12.79
C ILE A 67 4.25 -3.02 12.66
N ARG A 68 5.03 -4.02 12.24
CA ARG A 68 6.45 -3.84 11.96
C ARG A 68 6.64 -3.58 10.47
N VAL A 69 7.17 -2.40 10.14
CA VAL A 69 7.46 -1.98 8.76
C VAL A 69 8.85 -2.45 8.34
N PHE A 70 8.98 -2.93 7.12
CA PHE A 70 10.23 -3.39 6.52
C PHE A 70 10.47 -2.69 5.18
N ALA A 71 11.70 -2.27 4.95
CA ALA A 71 12.08 -1.70 3.67
C ALA A 71 12.15 -2.76 2.57
N ALA A 72 12.11 -2.31 1.33
CA ALA A 72 12.26 -3.17 0.17
C ALA A 72 13.54 -4.01 0.26
N GLY A 73 13.41 -5.32 0.06
CA GLY A 73 14.53 -6.28 0.15
C GLY A 73 14.81 -6.83 1.55
N GLU A 74 14.22 -6.29 2.62
CA GLU A 74 14.43 -6.84 3.98
C GLU A 74 13.68 -8.17 4.18
N ILE A 75 12.49 -8.33 3.60
CA ILE A 75 11.72 -9.59 3.61
C ILE A 75 11.59 -10.13 2.20
N VAL A 76 11.13 -9.31 1.27
CA VAL A 76 10.91 -9.66 -0.14
C VAL A 76 11.37 -8.52 -1.05
N PRO A 77 11.73 -8.81 -2.31
CA PRO A 77 12.02 -7.77 -3.30
C PRO A 77 10.85 -6.80 -3.47
N ALA A 78 11.16 -5.56 -3.86
CA ALA A 78 10.18 -4.47 -4.00
C ALA A 78 8.95 -4.83 -4.85
N THR A 79 9.13 -5.66 -5.89
CA THR A 79 8.08 -6.06 -6.83
C THR A 79 7.35 -7.34 -6.45
N GLN A 80 7.64 -7.93 -5.28
CA GLN A 80 7.04 -9.18 -4.81
C GLN A 80 6.20 -9.03 -3.53
N VAL A 81 5.92 -7.81 -3.12
CA VAL A 81 5.13 -7.53 -1.90
C VAL A 81 3.72 -8.11 -1.99
N LEU A 82 3.03 -7.95 -3.15
CA LEU A 82 1.72 -8.56 -3.38
C LEU A 82 1.77 -10.08 -3.26
N ASP A 83 2.78 -10.71 -3.86
CA ASP A 83 2.92 -12.17 -3.84
C ASP A 83 3.07 -12.71 -2.41
N ALA A 84 3.82 -11.99 -1.57
CA ALA A 84 4.00 -12.35 -0.16
C ALA A 84 2.71 -12.25 0.66
N VAL A 85 1.90 -11.20 0.42
CA VAL A 85 0.59 -11.02 1.06
C VAL A 85 -0.39 -12.07 0.55
N GLN A 86 -0.47 -12.27 -0.77
CA GLN A 86 -1.34 -13.26 -1.41
C GLN A 86 -1.09 -14.68 -0.88
N ALA A 87 0.18 -15.04 -0.69
CA ALA A 87 0.60 -16.33 -0.16
C ALA A 87 0.42 -16.45 1.37
N GLY A 88 0.02 -15.40 2.07
CA GLY A 88 -0.09 -15.36 3.54
C GLY A 88 1.27 -15.43 4.25
N THR A 89 2.37 -15.18 3.55
CA THR A 89 3.71 -15.15 4.15
C THR A 89 3.87 -13.96 5.10
N VAL A 90 3.17 -12.88 4.81
CA VAL A 90 3.04 -11.67 5.64
C VAL A 90 1.59 -11.23 5.69
N GLU A 91 1.23 -10.49 6.72
CA GLU A 91 -0.16 -10.13 7.02
C GLU A 91 -0.65 -8.94 6.20
N MET A 92 0.25 -8.05 5.80
CA MET A 92 -0.05 -6.88 4.97
C MET A 92 1.19 -6.43 4.20
N GLY A 93 1.04 -5.50 3.25
CA GLY A 93 2.13 -4.91 2.50
C GLY A 93 1.82 -3.50 2.05
N HIS A 94 2.84 -2.70 1.76
CA HIS A 94 2.70 -1.36 1.20
C HIS A 94 3.45 -1.26 -0.13
N THR A 95 2.71 -1.14 -1.22
CA THR A 95 3.23 -1.23 -2.59
C THR A 95 2.43 -0.36 -3.56
N ALA A 96 2.81 -0.33 -4.82
CA ALA A 96 2.03 0.28 -5.89
C ALA A 96 1.53 -0.81 -6.85
N SER A 97 0.25 -0.83 -7.12
CA SER A 97 -0.41 -1.90 -7.90
C SER A 97 0.15 -2.02 -9.31
N TYR A 98 0.59 -0.92 -9.94
CA TYR A 98 1.16 -0.98 -11.29
C TYR A 98 2.41 -1.88 -11.41
N TYR A 99 3.08 -2.21 -10.31
CA TYR A 99 4.16 -3.20 -10.34
C TYR A 99 3.70 -4.58 -10.80
N TYR A 100 2.41 -4.85 -10.65
CA TYR A 100 1.78 -6.14 -10.99
C TYR A 100 1.00 -6.10 -12.30
N PHE A 101 1.16 -5.04 -13.09
CA PHE A 101 0.55 -4.88 -14.42
C PHE A 101 0.81 -6.07 -15.34
N GLY A 102 1.96 -6.72 -15.22
CA GLY A 102 2.29 -7.93 -15.98
C GLY A 102 1.47 -9.16 -15.60
N LYS A 103 0.82 -9.18 -14.42
CA LYS A 103 -0.10 -10.22 -14.01
C LYS A 103 -1.51 -9.97 -14.61
N ASP A 104 -1.99 -8.73 -14.48
CA ASP A 104 -3.26 -8.28 -15.01
C ASP A 104 -3.21 -6.75 -15.24
N PRO A 105 -3.61 -6.27 -16.44
CA PRO A 105 -3.64 -4.83 -16.74
C PRO A 105 -4.54 -4.01 -15.80
N THR A 106 -5.49 -4.62 -15.13
CA THR A 106 -6.40 -3.96 -14.18
C THR A 106 -5.65 -3.32 -13.01
N PHE A 107 -4.48 -3.83 -12.66
CA PHE A 107 -3.60 -3.21 -11.65
C PHE A 107 -3.13 -1.79 -11.99
N ALA A 108 -3.37 -1.28 -13.19
CA ALA A 108 -3.06 0.10 -13.53
C ALA A 108 -4.09 1.10 -12.99
N PHE A 109 -5.34 0.69 -12.80
CA PHE A 109 -6.45 1.63 -12.59
C PHE A 109 -6.42 2.39 -11.27
N ASP A 110 -5.93 1.78 -10.21
CA ASP A 110 -5.84 2.44 -8.90
C ASP A 110 -4.54 3.24 -8.69
N THR A 111 -3.60 3.16 -9.65
CA THR A 111 -2.31 3.84 -9.53
C THR A 111 -1.97 4.75 -10.70
N ALA A 112 -1.81 4.22 -11.92
CA ALA A 112 -1.14 4.96 -12.99
C ALA A 112 -1.63 4.57 -14.40
N VAL A 113 -2.66 5.25 -14.84
CA VAL A 113 -3.07 5.26 -16.26
C VAL A 113 -2.47 6.50 -16.92
N PRO A 114 -1.61 6.37 -17.95
CA PRO A 114 -1.05 7.52 -18.65
C PRO A 114 -2.15 8.45 -19.18
N PHE A 115 -1.99 9.77 -18.94
CA PHE A 115 -2.98 10.81 -19.28
C PHE A 115 -4.36 10.62 -18.61
N GLY A 116 -4.45 9.76 -17.60
CA GLY A 116 -5.66 9.51 -16.83
C GLY A 116 -5.92 10.56 -15.76
N LEU A 117 -6.46 10.12 -14.64
CA LEU A 117 -6.83 10.99 -13.53
C LEU A 117 -5.59 11.55 -12.83
N ASN A 118 -5.64 12.85 -12.48
CA ASN A 118 -4.64 13.43 -11.57
C ASN A 118 -4.92 12.96 -10.12
N ALA A 119 -4.02 13.28 -9.18
CA ALA A 119 -4.10 12.83 -7.78
C ALA A 119 -5.45 13.14 -7.12
N ARG A 120 -5.99 14.36 -7.33
CA ARG A 120 -7.29 14.76 -6.77
C ARG A 120 -8.43 13.98 -7.37
N GLN A 121 -8.42 13.80 -8.69
CA GLN A 121 -9.45 13.05 -9.40
C GLN A 121 -9.38 11.56 -9.03
N GLN A 122 -8.18 10.99 -8.89
CA GLN A 122 -7.98 9.61 -8.46
C GLN A 122 -8.54 9.39 -7.05
N ASN A 123 -8.26 10.29 -6.11
CA ASN A 123 -8.85 10.23 -4.78
C ASN A 123 -10.38 10.35 -4.82
N ALA A 124 -10.92 11.24 -5.65
CA ALA A 124 -12.37 11.37 -5.81
C ALA A 124 -12.99 10.10 -6.37
N TRP A 125 -12.37 9.48 -7.36
CA TRP A 125 -12.84 8.21 -7.92
C TRP A 125 -12.76 7.08 -6.88
N MET A 126 -11.64 6.94 -6.18
CA MET A 126 -11.46 5.90 -5.17
C MET A 126 -12.43 6.02 -3.99
N HIS A 127 -12.72 7.23 -3.52
CA HIS A 127 -13.55 7.42 -2.33
C HIS A 127 -15.04 7.65 -2.61
N PHE A 128 -15.39 8.16 -3.80
CA PHE A 128 -16.75 8.60 -4.11
C PHE A 128 -17.25 8.14 -5.50
N GLY A 129 -16.39 7.58 -6.32
CA GLY A 129 -16.69 7.22 -7.70
C GLY A 129 -16.77 5.70 -7.98
N GLY A 130 -16.82 4.87 -6.93
CA GLY A 130 -16.90 3.41 -7.07
C GLY A 130 -15.55 2.71 -7.30
N GLY A 131 -14.44 3.45 -7.33
CA GLY A 131 -13.12 2.88 -7.60
C GLY A 131 -12.67 1.89 -6.52
N ARG A 132 -12.98 2.20 -5.26
CA ARG A 132 -12.65 1.33 -4.12
C ARG A 132 -13.40 -0.01 -4.18
N GLU A 133 -14.67 0.02 -4.51
CA GLU A 133 -15.51 -1.16 -4.65
C GLU A 133 -15.01 -2.05 -5.79
N LEU A 134 -14.73 -1.46 -6.96
CA LEU A 134 -14.22 -2.19 -8.14
C LEU A 134 -12.84 -2.83 -7.84
N MET A 135 -11.92 -2.07 -7.25
CA MET A 135 -10.61 -2.61 -6.91
C MET A 135 -10.68 -3.65 -5.81
N THR A 136 -11.60 -3.51 -4.85
CA THR A 136 -11.82 -4.54 -3.82
C THR A 136 -12.35 -5.82 -4.42
N GLU A 137 -13.27 -5.73 -5.38
CA GLU A 137 -13.79 -6.90 -6.09
C GLU A 137 -12.69 -7.60 -6.90
N PHE A 138 -11.93 -6.84 -7.69
CA PHE A 138 -10.80 -7.34 -8.46
C PHE A 138 -9.73 -8.04 -7.58
N MET A 139 -9.37 -7.43 -6.46
CA MET A 139 -8.32 -7.94 -5.58
C MET A 139 -8.72 -9.22 -4.82
N LYS A 140 -10.00 -9.59 -4.77
CA LYS A 140 -10.46 -10.86 -4.18
C LYS A 140 -9.81 -12.07 -4.85
N ASP A 141 -9.60 -12.01 -6.16
CA ASP A 141 -8.97 -13.10 -6.92
C ASP A 141 -7.51 -13.31 -6.53
N TYR A 142 -6.91 -12.29 -5.89
CA TYR A 142 -5.56 -12.31 -5.34
C TYR A 142 -5.54 -12.53 -3.82
N ASN A 143 -6.68 -12.83 -3.19
CA ASN A 143 -6.80 -12.99 -1.74
C ASN A 143 -6.28 -11.78 -0.95
N VAL A 144 -6.54 -10.56 -1.44
CA VAL A 144 -6.07 -9.31 -0.86
C VAL A 144 -7.21 -8.31 -0.73
N TYR A 145 -7.21 -7.57 0.38
CA TYR A 145 -8.08 -6.42 0.58
C TYR A 145 -7.29 -5.13 0.39
N PRO A 146 -7.58 -4.31 -0.64
CA PRO A 146 -6.83 -3.09 -0.92
C PRO A 146 -7.32 -1.91 -0.08
N ILE A 147 -6.39 -1.10 0.42
CA ILE A 147 -6.68 0.16 1.09
C ILE A 147 -5.78 1.24 0.48
N PRO A 148 -6.34 2.33 -0.08
CA PRO A 148 -5.55 3.46 -0.54
C PRO A 148 -4.74 4.06 0.62
N ALA A 149 -3.42 4.15 0.45
CA ALA A 149 -2.51 4.58 1.51
C ALA A 149 -1.77 5.89 1.21
N GLY A 150 -1.97 6.48 0.03
CA GLY A 150 -1.34 7.73 -0.35
C GLY A 150 -1.30 7.94 -1.86
N ASN A 151 -0.73 9.07 -2.26
CA ASN A 151 -0.59 9.45 -3.65
C ASN A 151 0.71 10.22 -3.85
N THR A 152 1.43 9.93 -4.94
CA THR A 152 2.71 10.57 -5.25
C THR A 152 2.57 11.81 -6.13
N GLY A 153 1.36 12.19 -6.48
CA GLY A 153 1.09 13.29 -7.40
C GLY A 153 1.41 12.94 -8.85
N ALA A 154 1.36 13.95 -9.72
CA ALA A 154 1.75 13.81 -11.11
C ALA A 154 3.26 13.58 -11.20
N GLN A 155 3.66 12.73 -12.13
CA GLN A 155 5.07 12.49 -12.43
C GLN A 155 5.49 13.23 -13.69
N MET A 156 6.76 13.64 -13.74
CA MET A 156 7.35 14.20 -14.95
C MET A 156 7.57 13.12 -15.99
N GLY A 157 7.73 13.53 -17.26
CA GLY A 157 7.99 12.62 -18.38
C GLY A 157 9.25 11.77 -18.20
N GLY A 158 10.24 12.27 -17.49
CA GLY A 158 11.42 11.50 -17.11
C GLY A 158 12.69 12.33 -16.92
N TRP A 159 13.71 11.66 -16.38
CA TRP A 159 15.08 12.14 -16.28
C TRP A 159 15.94 11.39 -17.27
N PHE A 160 16.69 12.11 -18.09
CA PHE A 160 17.43 11.55 -19.22
C PHE A 160 18.89 11.95 -19.14
N ARG A 161 19.80 11.03 -19.55
CA ARG A 161 21.24 11.34 -19.65
C ARG A 161 21.56 12.33 -20.76
N LYS A 162 20.71 12.41 -21.78
CA LYS A 162 20.82 13.30 -22.92
C LYS A 162 19.50 14.02 -23.15
N GLU A 163 19.57 15.18 -23.80
CA GLU A 163 18.37 15.91 -24.19
C GLU A 163 17.55 15.11 -25.18
N ILE A 164 16.23 15.08 -24.99
CA ILE A 164 15.26 14.47 -25.90
C ILE A 164 14.52 15.61 -26.61
N LYS A 165 14.73 15.72 -27.91
CA LYS A 165 14.15 16.78 -28.75
C LYS A 165 13.00 16.26 -29.61
N THR A 166 13.05 15.03 -30.02
CA THR A 166 12.09 14.39 -30.93
C THR A 166 11.69 13.03 -30.42
N VAL A 167 10.61 12.48 -30.96
CA VAL A 167 10.17 11.10 -30.66
C VAL A 167 11.21 10.08 -31.11
N ASP A 168 11.96 10.39 -32.17
CA ASP A 168 13.02 9.49 -32.65
C ASP A 168 14.18 9.30 -31.66
N ASP A 169 14.42 10.27 -30.80
CA ASP A 169 15.42 10.19 -29.73
C ASP A 169 15.07 9.15 -28.65
N LEU A 170 13.83 8.71 -28.62
CA LEU A 170 13.33 7.68 -27.68
C LEU A 170 13.64 6.26 -28.17
N LYS A 171 13.94 6.07 -29.47
CA LYS A 171 14.17 4.73 -30.03
C LYS A 171 15.39 4.05 -29.41
N GLY A 172 15.19 2.83 -28.91
CA GLY A 172 16.23 2.03 -28.26
C GLY A 172 16.61 2.50 -26.86
N LEU A 173 16.01 3.58 -26.34
CA LEU A 173 16.29 4.11 -25.02
C LEU A 173 15.87 3.10 -23.95
N LYS A 174 16.77 2.67 -23.10
CA LYS A 174 16.49 1.81 -21.94
C LYS A 174 15.91 2.69 -20.82
N PHE A 175 14.60 2.71 -20.73
CA PHE A 175 13.90 3.62 -19.83
C PHE A 175 13.26 2.86 -18.68
N ARG A 176 13.63 3.20 -17.45
CA ARG A 176 12.96 2.66 -16.27
C ARG A 176 11.57 3.27 -16.19
N VAL A 177 10.59 2.47 -16.53
CA VAL A 177 9.18 2.80 -16.43
C VAL A 177 8.40 1.51 -16.26
N GLY A 178 7.48 1.49 -15.31
CA GLY A 178 6.67 0.31 -15.04
C GLY A 178 5.26 0.39 -15.60
N GLY A 179 4.59 -0.75 -15.59
CA GLY A 179 3.16 -0.87 -15.82
C GLY A 179 2.74 -0.42 -17.23
N PHE A 180 1.56 0.19 -17.28
CA PHE A 180 0.92 0.60 -18.53
C PHE A 180 1.74 1.64 -19.32
N ALA A 181 2.39 2.58 -18.63
CA ALA A 181 3.25 3.57 -19.29
C ALA A 181 4.39 2.93 -20.08
N GLY A 182 4.98 1.84 -19.56
CA GLY A 182 5.98 1.06 -20.28
C GLY A 182 5.45 0.49 -21.60
N THR A 183 4.24 -0.05 -21.59
CA THR A 183 3.58 -0.57 -22.81
C THR A 183 3.32 0.53 -23.83
N VAL A 184 2.91 1.72 -23.38
CA VAL A 184 2.68 2.87 -24.27
C VAL A 184 3.99 3.34 -24.89
N LEU A 185 5.05 3.53 -24.10
CA LEU A 185 6.35 4.01 -24.57
C LEU A 185 7.06 2.99 -25.46
N ALA A 186 6.84 1.70 -25.27
CA ALA A 186 7.36 0.67 -26.16
C ALA A 186 6.86 0.85 -27.62
N LYS A 187 5.65 1.36 -27.83
CA LYS A 187 5.14 1.68 -29.16
C LYS A 187 5.88 2.83 -29.85
N LEU A 188 6.63 3.64 -29.09
CA LEU A 188 7.52 4.69 -29.59
C LEU A 188 8.97 4.21 -29.76
N GLY A 189 9.23 2.91 -29.57
CA GLY A 189 10.54 2.32 -29.71
C GLY A 189 11.41 2.38 -28.46
N VAL A 190 10.88 2.80 -27.31
CA VAL A 190 11.55 2.69 -26.01
C VAL A 190 11.68 1.23 -25.61
N VAL A 191 12.75 0.89 -24.89
CA VAL A 191 12.96 -0.40 -24.25
C VAL A 191 12.64 -0.24 -22.73
N PRO A 192 11.39 -0.50 -22.31
CA PRO A 192 11.00 -0.29 -20.94
C PRO A 192 11.64 -1.31 -20.01
N GLN A 193 12.07 -0.86 -18.84
CA GLN A 193 12.65 -1.68 -17.78
C GLN A 193 11.84 -1.46 -16.49
N GLN A 194 11.26 -2.52 -15.94
CA GLN A 194 10.57 -2.43 -14.66
C GLN A 194 11.52 -2.81 -13.52
N LEU A 195 11.98 -1.81 -12.79
CA LEU A 195 12.87 -1.96 -11.64
C LEU A 195 12.19 -1.41 -10.39
N GLY A 196 12.44 -2.05 -9.25
CA GLY A 196 12.08 -1.51 -7.93
C GLY A 196 12.84 -0.23 -7.62
N ALA A 197 12.30 0.60 -6.74
CA ALA A 197 12.92 1.88 -6.38
C ALA A 197 14.38 1.77 -5.89
N PRO A 198 14.79 0.77 -5.08
CA PRO A 198 16.17 0.61 -4.66
C PRO A 198 17.16 0.35 -5.79
N ASP A 199 16.70 -0.23 -6.90
CA ASP A 199 17.56 -0.68 -8.01
C ASP A 199 17.81 0.42 -9.05
N ILE A 200 17.07 1.55 -8.99
CA ILE A 200 17.11 2.61 -10.01
C ILE A 200 18.47 3.30 -10.03
N TYR A 201 18.94 3.78 -8.88
CA TYR A 201 20.21 4.50 -8.80
C TYR A 201 21.39 3.64 -9.26
N PRO A 202 21.58 2.40 -8.77
CA PRO A 202 22.64 1.52 -9.27
C PRO A 202 22.53 1.22 -10.77
N ALA A 203 21.33 1.10 -11.32
CA ALA A 203 21.13 0.86 -12.74
C ALA A 203 21.49 2.07 -13.59
N LEU A 204 21.18 3.28 -13.14
CA LEU A 204 21.63 4.53 -13.76
C LEU A 204 23.14 4.66 -13.67
N GLU A 205 23.75 4.43 -12.53
CA GLU A 205 25.18 4.54 -12.32
C GLU A 205 25.96 3.61 -13.26
N LYS A 206 25.52 2.34 -13.36
CA LYS A 206 26.13 1.33 -14.23
C LYS A 206 25.80 1.48 -15.73
N GLY A 207 24.87 2.37 -16.09
CA GLY A 207 24.42 2.54 -17.48
C GLY A 207 23.56 1.38 -18.00
N THR A 208 22.98 0.56 -17.12
CA THR A 208 22.05 -0.49 -17.52
C THR A 208 20.68 0.07 -17.93
N ILE A 209 20.38 1.28 -17.48
CA ILE A 209 19.28 2.12 -17.95
C ILE A 209 19.81 3.51 -18.34
N ASP A 210 19.14 4.15 -19.30
CA ASP A 210 19.51 5.47 -19.83
C ASP A 210 18.64 6.59 -19.25
N ALA A 211 17.46 6.25 -18.77
CA ALA A 211 16.47 7.19 -18.27
C ALA A 211 15.56 6.55 -17.23
N GLU A 212 14.91 7.41 -16.45
CA GLU A 212 13.98 7.03 -15.38
C GLU A 212 12.78 7.97 -15.37
N ILE A 213 11.57 7.43 -15.24
CA ILE A 213 10.40 8.23 -14.94
C ILE A 213 10.43 8.60 -13.47
N GLY A 214 10.72 9.87 -13.19
CA GLY A 214 10.96 10.34 -11.85
C GLY A 214 9.72 10.92 -11.20
N ARG A 215 9.72 10.91 -9.87
CA ARG A 215 8.87 11.81 -9.11
C ARG A 215 9.44 13.21 -9.22
N ALA A 216 8.57 14.19 -9.42
CA ALA A 216 8.94 15.54 -9.13
C ALA A 216 9.17 15.65 -7.62
N HIS A 217 10.41 15.54 -7.19
CA HIS A 217 10.82 16.10 -5.91
C HIS A 217 10.96 17.59 -6.13
N VAL A 218 9.97 18.33 -5.72
CA VAL A 218 10.06 19.77 -5.57
C VAL A 218 10.30 20.06 -4.11
#